data_9a3fb5600039aecf478be59f9d6f78e0
#
_entry.id   9a3fb5600039aecf478be59f9d6f78e0
#
_cell.length_a   1.000
_cell.length_b   1.000
_cell.length_c   1.000
_cell.angle_alpha   90.00
_cell.angle_beta   90.00
_cell.angle_gamma   90.00
#
_symmetry.space_group_name_H-M   'P 1'
#
loop_
_entity.id
_entity.type
_entity.pdbx_description
1 polymer ?
#
loop_
_entity_poly.entity_id
_entity_poly.type
_entity_poly.pdbx_seq_one_letter_code
_entity_poly.pdbx_strand_id
1 'polypeptide(L)'
;FSLSDFRCLHQRDGESIQKLLKGMDEKMAEKYPDGFGKDDIEYAELDNDKVVLLNYTSGTTGFSKGVMLTGNNLAVNVMYGIGLGVLYRGERELCFLPLAHAYSCAFNFLVPMAVGAHVYLLGKDPSPKILLKAFEEVKPNLILTVPLILEKIYKKMILPQLSKTTM
;
A
#
# COMPACT_ATOMS: atom_id res chain seq x y z
N PHE A 1 14.58 -20.23 -3.39
CA PHE A 1 14.88 -18.92 -2.81
C PHE A 1 15.58 -19.14 -1.47
N SER A 2 16.76 -18.56 -1.28
CA SER A 2 17.47 -18.52 -0.01
C SER A 2 17.04 -17.27 0.76
N LEU A 3 17.07 -17.32 2.11
CA LEU A 3 16.85 -16.12 2.94
C LEU A 3 17.90 -15.02 2.64
N SER A 4 19.06 -15.38 2.11
CA SER A 4 20.09 -14.44 1.64
C SER A 4 19.66 -13.61 0.43
N ASP A 5 18.63 -14.05 -0.33
CA ASP A 5 18.13 -13.33 -1.50
C ASP A 5 17.20 -12.18 -1.12
N PHE A 6 16.74 -12.14 0.14
CA PHE A 6 15.91 -11.05 0.67
C PHE A 6 16.80 -9.94 1.22
N ARG A 7 16.70 -8.75 0.63
CA ARG A 7 17.34 -7.54 1.12
C ARG A 7 16.34 -6.69 1.86
N CYS A 8 16.63 -6.35 3.11
CA CYS A 8 15.81 -5.43 3.88
C CYS A 8 16.08 -4.00 3.41
N LEU A 9 15.06 -3.35 2.83
CA LEU A 9 15.12 -1.94 2.42
C LEU A 9 14.75 -1.01 3.59
N HIS A 10 15.23 -1.30 4.80
CA HIS A 10 14.96 -0.49 5.97
C HIS A 10 15.79 0.81 5.95
N GLN A 11 15.26 1.90 6.53
CA GLN A 11 15.92 3.23 6.59
C GLN A 11 17.33 3.23 7.17
N ARG A 12 17.71 2.21 7.96
CA ARG A 12 19.07 2.07 8.50
C ARG A 12 20.11 1.76 7.43
N ASP A 13 19.71 1.27 6.26
CA ASP A 13 20.59 0.91 5.14
C ASP A 13 20.53 1.94 4.00
N GLY A 14 20.28 3.22 4.32
CA GLY A 14 20.14 4.29 3.32
C GLY A 14 21.30 4.37 2.34
N GLU A 15 22.54 4.16 2.76
CA GLU A 15 23.71 4.11 1.87
C GLU A 15 23.65 2.92 0.90
N SER A 16 23.21 1.75 1.37
CA SER A 16 23.06 0.55 0.53
C SER A 16 21.96 0.75 -0.51
N ILE A 17 20.86 1.42 -0.16
CA ILE A 17 19.77 1.76 -1.07
C ILE A 17 20.25 2.76 -2.11
N GLN A 18 20.94 3.83 -1.72
CA GLN A 18 21.50 4.83 -2.63
C GLN A 18 22.49 4.21 -3.62
N LYS A 19 23.35 3.30 -3.15
CA LYS A 19 24.29 2.57 -4.00
C LYS A 19 23.57 1.64 -4.99
N LEU A 20 22.50 0.97 -4.55
CA LEU A 20 21.66 0.13 -5.42
C LEU A 20 20.94 0.95 -6.48
N LEU A 21 20.37 2.10 -6.10
CA LEU A 21 19.69 3.01 -7.03
C LEU A 21 20.67 3.54 -8.09
N LYS A 22 21.85 3.99 -7.67
CA LYS A 22 22.89 4.46 -8.61
C LYS A 22 23.30 3.36 -9.59
N GLY A 23 23.55 2.14 -9.11
CA GLY A 23 23.87 1.00 -9.98
C GLY A 23 22.69 0.58 -10.87
N MET A 24 21.46 0.89 -10.49
CA MET A 24 20.27 0.66 -11.30
C MET A 24 20.17 1.66 -12.43
N ASP A 25 20.42 2.94 -12.17
CA ASP A 25 20.41 4.00 -13.19
C ASP A 25 21.48 3.74 -14.27
N GLU A 26 22.69 3.32 -13.87
CA GLU A 26 23.76 2.94 -14.81
C GLU A 26 23.34 1.77 -15.70
N LYS A 27 22.77 0.70 -15.11
CA LYS A 27 22.28 -0.46 -15.87
C LYS A 27 21.07 -0.14 -16.75
N MET A 28 20.20 0.76 -16.31
CA MET A 28 19.09 1.24 -17.13
C MET A 28 19.58 2.01 -18.33
N ALA A 29 20.55 2.93 -18.16
CA ALA A 29 21.13 3.68 -19.25
C ALA A 29 21.92 2.78 -20.23
N GLU A 30 22.60 1.74 -19.74
CA GLU A 30 23.28 0.74 -20.58
C GLU A 30 22.27 -0.09 -21.39
N LYS A 31 21.19 -0.57 -20.76
CA LYS A 31 20.17 -1.42 -21.40
C LYS A 31 19.27 -0.64 -22.37
N TYR A 32 19.01 0.62 -22.07
CA TYR A 32 18.09 1.49 -22.81
C TYR A 32 18.76 2.83 -23.12
N PRO A 33 19.74 2.86 -24.07
CA PRO A 33 20.51 4.06 -24.37
C PRO A 33 19.65 5.21 -24.92
N ASP A 34 18.56 4.88 -25.61
CA ASP A 34 17.61 5.86 -26.16
C ASP A 34 16.47 6.24 -25.18
N GLY A 35 16.57 5.76 -23.93
CA GLY A 35 15.57 5.92 -22.89
C GLY A 35 14.59 4.74 -22.82
N PHE A 36 13.98 4.57 -21.63
CA PHE A 36 13.00 3.52 -21.37
C PHE A 36 11.58 4.05 -21.63
N GLY A 37 10.84 3.37 -22.52
CA GLY A 37 9.47 3.72 -22.87
C GLY A 37 8.47 2.59 -22.58
N LYS A 38 7.21 2.85 -22.87
CA LYS A 38 6.12 1.87 -22.67
C LYS A 38 6.29 0.60 -23.52
N ASP A 39 6.96 0.72 -24.66
CA ASP A 39 7.17 -0.40 -25.61
C ASP A 39 8.31 -1.32 -25.14
N ASP A 40 9.09 -0.90 -24.15
CA ASP A 40 10.15 -1.69 -23.50
C ASP A 40 9.61 -2.51 -22.31
N ILE A 41 8.32 -2.37 -21.99
CA ILE A 41 7.71 -3.07 -20.87
C ILE A 41 7.30 -4.47 -21.33
N GLU A 42 8.01 -5.46 -20.84
CA GLU A 42 7.63 -6.86 -21.01
C GLU A 42 6.77 -7.31 -19.82
N TYR A 43 5.54 -7.73 -20.12
CA TYR A 43 4.67 -8.36 -19.13
C TYR A 43 4.90 -9.86 -19.14
N ALA A 44 5.23 -10.41 -17.97
CA ALA A 44 5.26 -11.86 -17.84
C ALA A 44 3.85 -12.44 -18.02
N GLU A 45 3.73 -13.51 -18.82
CA GLU A 45 2.51 -14.31 -18.86
C GLU A 45 2.34 -14.99 -17.50
N LEU A 46 1.34 -14.57 -16.75
CA LEU A 46 1.03 -15.09 -15.43
C LEU A 46 -0.20 -15.99 -15.54
N ASP A 47 -0.03 -17.20 -15.02
CA ASP A 47 -1.17 -18.08 -14.74
C ASP A 47 -1.87 -17.56 -13.48
N ASN A 48 -3.03 -16.96 -13.66
CA ASN A 48 -3.81 -16.33 -12.58
C ASN A 48 -4.34 -17.33 -11.55
N ASP A 49 -4.30 -18.63 -11.84
CA ASP A 49 -4.67 -19.67 -10.87
C ASP A 49 -3.52 -20.06 -9.95
N LYS A 50 -2.30 -19.60 -10.24
CA LYS A 50 -1.17 -19.79 -9.33
C LYS A 50 -1.27 -18.94 -8.09
N VAL A 51 -0.77 -19.50 -6.98
CA VAL A 51 -0.63 -18.77 -5.70
C VAL A 51 0.44 -17.68 -5.88
N VAL A 52 0.05 -16.43 -5.68
CA VAL A 52 0.91 -15.25 -5.81
C VAL A 52 1.16 -14.56 -4.47
N LEU A 53 0.35 -14.85 -3.45
CA LEU A 53 0.45 -14.25 -2.13
C LEU A 53 0.15 -15.28 -1.05
N LEU A 54 1.00 -15.32 -0.02
CA LEU A 54 0.79 -16.02 1.24
C LEU A 54 0.52 -15.00 2.34
N ASN A 55 -0.69 -15.00 2.87
CA ASN A 55 -1.09 -14.11 3.94
C ASN A 55 -1.32 -14.88 5.24
N TYR A 56 -0.65 -14.48 6.32
CA TYR A 56 -0.78 -15.14 7.61
C TYR A 56 -1.84 -14.47 8.48
N THR A 57 -2.76 -15.27 9.00
CA THR A 57 -3.76 -14.83 9.97
C THR A 57 -3.48 -15.44 11.34
N SER A 58 -3.71 -14.67 12.41
CA SER A 58 -3.69 -15.20 13.77
C SER A 58 -4.89 -16.15 13.92
N GLY A 59 -4.63 -17.46 13.85
CA GLY A 59 -5.70 -18.47 14.01
C GLY A 59 -6.33 -18.41 15.41
N THR A 60 -7.62 -18.65 15.50
CA THR A 60 -8.36 -18.79 16.79
C THR A 60 -7.85 -19.94 17.65
N THR A 61 -7.07 -20.86 17.07
CA THR A 61 -6.48 -22.04 17.72
C THR A 61 -5.05 -21.81 18.22
N GLY A 62 -4.54 -20.55 18.20
CA GLY A 62 -3.17 -20.21 18.65
C GLY A 62 -2.08 -20.41 17.61
N PHE A 63 -2.35 -21.07 16.49
CA PHE A 63 -1.38 -21.24 15.39
C PHE A 63 -1.73 -20.30 14.23
N SER A 64 -0.71 -19.60 13.70
CA SER A 64 -0.86 -18.80 12.48
C SER A 64 -1.18 -19.69 11.29
N LYS A 65 -2.21 -19.32 10.53
CA LYS A 65 -2.61 -20.01 9.30
C LYS A 65 -2.16 -19.21 8.09
N GLY A 66 -1.46 -19.88 7.16
CA GLY A 66 -1.09 -19.30 5.86
C GLY A 66 -2.26 -19.43 4.89
N VAL A 67 -2.82 -18.30 4.49
CA VAL A 67 -3.86 -18.21 3.46
C VAL A 67 -3.19 -18.04 2.11
N MET A 68 -3.40 -18.98 1.21
CA MET A 68 -2.89 -18.93 -0.16
C MET A 68 -3.87 -18.16 -1.05
N LEU A 69 -3.40 -17.08 -1.66
CA LEU A 69 -4.20 -16.27 -2.58
C LEU A 69 -3.62 -16.40 -3.99
N THR A 70 -4.50 -16.70 -4.94
CA THR A 70 -4.15 -16.75 -6.37
C THR A 70 -4.24 -15.36 -7.01
N GLY A 71 -3.67 -15.22 -8.22
CA GLY A 71 -3.84 -14.02 -9.03
C GLY A 71 -5.31 -13.65 -9.23
N ASN A 72 -6.17 -14.64 -9.49
CA ASN A 72 -7.62 -14.45 -9.63
C ASN A 72 -8.28 -13.91 -8.36
N ASN A 73 -7.89 -14.39 -7.18
CA ASN A 73 -8.43 -13.85 -5.92
C ASN A 73 -8.14 -12.36 -5.75
N LEU A 74 -6.94 -11.92 -6.11
CA LEU A 74 -6.58 -10.49 -6.05
C LEU A 74 -7.27 -9.70 -7.15
N ALA A 75 -7.29 -10.21 -8.38
CA ALA A 75 -7.90 -9.54 -9.53
C ALA A 75 -9.39 -9.24 -9.31
N VAL A 76 -10.15 -10.21 -8.77
CA VAL A 76 -11.58 -10.00 -8.46
C VAL A 76 -11.78 -8.87 -7.46
N ASN A 77 -10.95 -8.80 -6.40
CA ASN A 77 -11.02 -7.70 -5.44
C ASN A 77 -10.67 -6.34 -6.07
N VAL A 78 -9.66 -6.32 -6.95
CA VAL A 78 -9.27 -5.10 -7.67
C VAL A 78 -10.40 -4.65 -8.61
N MET A 79 -10.98 -5.56 -9.39
CA MET A 79 -12.11 -5.26 -10.28
C MET A 79 -13.33 -4.73 -9.50
N TYR A 80 -13.62 -5.34 -8.36
CA TYR A 80 -14.67 -4.86 -7.46
C TYR A 80 -14.38 -3.44 -6.98
N GLY A 81 -13.16 -3.18 -6.49
CA GLY A 81 -12.75 -1.85 -6.04
C GLY A 81 -12.84 -0.77 -7.12
N ILE A 82 -12.42 -1.10 -8.35
CA ILE A 82 -12.58 -0.22 -9.52
C ILE A 82 -14.07 0.05 -9.79
N GLY A 83 -14.90 -1.00 -9.73
CA GLY A 83 -16.34 -0.91 -9.97
C GLY A 83 -17.10 -0.06 -8.95
N LEU A 84 -16.55 0.15 -7.75
CA LEU A 84 -17.14 1.06 -6.76
C LEU A 84 -17.08 2.54 -7.19
N GLY A 85 -16.16 2.92 -8.07
CA GLY A 85 -16.03 4.29 -8.57
C GLY A 85 -15.73 5.33 -7.49
N VAL A 86 -14.97 4.97 -6.45
CA VAL A 86 -14.68 5.84 -5.30
C VAL A 86 -13.30 6.49 -5.35
N LEU A 87 -12.46 6.08 -6.30
CA LEU A 87 -11.12 6.62 -6.52
C LEU A 87 -10.81 6.66 -8.01
N TYR A 88 -10.21 7.75 -8.48
CA TYR A 88 -9.95 8.00 -9.89
C TYR A 88 -8.48 8.32 -10.14
N ARG A 89 -8.10 8.30 -11.42
CA ARG A 89 -6.74 8.63 -11.86
C ARG A 89 -6.30 10.01 -11.38
N GLY A 90 -5.10 10.05 -10.80
CA GLY A 90 -4.50 11.29 -10.28
C GLY A 90 -4.98 11.69 -8.88
N GLU A 91 -6.00 11.03 -8.34
CA GLU A 91 -6.42 11.23 -6.96
C GLU A 91 -5.41 10.64 -5.97
N ARG A 92 -5.58 10.96 -4.71
CA ARG A 92 -4.64 10.63 -3.64
C ARG A 92 -5.30 9.75 -2.59
N GLU A 93 -4.60 8.71 -2.20
CA GLU A 93 -4.96 7.84 -1.10
C GLU A 93 -3.83 7.79 -0.08
N LEU A 94 -4.15 7.87 1.21
CA LEU A 94 -3.20 7.67 2.30
C LEU A 94 -3.34 6.27 2.86
N CYS A 95 -2.34 5.43 2.60
CA CYS A 95 -2.25 4.08 3.14
C CYS A 95 -1.52 4.10 4.48
N PHE A 96 -2.22 3.79 5.55
CA PHE A 96 -1.70 3.65 6.91
C PHE A 96 -2.08 2.32 7.58
N LEU A 97 -2.84 1.48 6.88
CA LEU A 97 -3.11 0.12 7.29
C LEU A 97 -1.97 -0.81 6.83
N PRO A 98 -1.68 -1.89 7.58
CA PRO A 98 -0.63 -2.83 7.19
C PRO A 98 -0.91 -3.51 5.85
N LEU A 99 -0.03 -3.34 4.87
CA LEU A 99 -0.14 -3.99 3.55
C LEU A 99 -0.04 -5.52 3.63
N ALA A 100 0.46 -6.05 4.75
CA ALA A 100 0.45 -7.49 5.01
C ALA A 100 -0.96 -8.07 5.16
N HIS A 101 -1.99 -7.25 5.40
CA HIS A 101 -3.38 -7.68 5.40
C HIS A 101 -3.96 -7.63 3.99
N ALA A 102 -4.67 -8.70 3.59
CA ALA A 102 -5.27 -8.82 2.25
C ALA A 102 -6.17 -7.63 1.88
N TYR A 103 -6.96 -7.12 2.83
CA TYR A 103 -7.80 -5.94 2.63
C TYR A 103 -6.96 -4.71 2.22
N SER A 104 -5.92 -4.40 2.99
CA SER A 104 -5.08 -3.24 2.69
C SER A 104 -4.26 -3.45 1.42
N CYS A 105 -3.75 -4.67 1.20
CA CYS A 105 -3.05 -5.01 -0.03
C CYS A 105 -3.94 -4.74 -1.27
N ALA A 106 -5.18 -5.22 -1.25
CA ALA A 106 -6.10 -5.04 -2.36
C ALA A 106 -6.54 -3.57 -2.52
N PHE A 107 -7.06 -2.96 -1.46
CA PHE A 107 -7.79 -1.70 -1.57
C PHE A 107 -6.96 -0.45 -1.31
N ASN A 108 -5.89 -0.52 -0.48
CA ASN A 108 -4.98 0.62 -0.28
C ASN A 108 -3.75 0.60 -1.21
N PHE A 109 -3.56 -0.45 -2.02
CA PHE A 109 -2.40 -0.55 -2.89
C PHE A 109 -2.76 -0.95 -4.31
N LEU A 110 -3.34 -2.15 -4.52
CA LEU A 110 -3.58 -2.65 -5.88
C LEU A 110 -4.67 -1.87 -6.63
N VAL A 111 -5.79 -1.53 -5.98
CA VAL A 111 -6.87 -0.73 -6.59
C VAL A 111 -6.37 0.66 -6.99
N PRO A 112 -5.74 1.45 -6.09
CA PRO A 112 -5.19 2.76 -6.46
C PRO A 112 -4.20 2.68 -7.62
N MET A 113 -3.31 1.69 -7.63
CA MET A 113 -2.38 1.49 -8.73
C MET A 113 -3.11 1.19 -10.04
N ALA A 114 -4.13 0.34 -10.01
CA ALA A 114 -4.89 -0.05 -11.20
C ALA A 114 -5.67 1.12 -11.81
N VAL A 115 -6.17 2.05 -11.00
CA VAL A 115 -6.86 3.26 -11.49
C VAL A 115 -5.89 4.41 -11.82
N GLY A 116 -4.61 4.29 -11.48
CA GLY A 116 -3.60 5.34 -11.68
C GLY A 116 -3.72 6.49 -10.67
N ALA A 117 -4.10 6.17 -9.43
CA ALA A 117 -4.09 7.09 -8.30
C ALA A 117 -2.71 7.13 -7.62
N HIS A 118 -2.48 8.17 -6.82
CA HIS A 118 -1.26 8.31 -6.03
C HIS A 118 -1.45 7.66 -4.66
N VAL A 119 -0.59 6.70 -4.32
CA VAL A 119 -0.57 6.04 -3.01
C VAL A 119 0.52 6.66 -2.14
N TYR A 120 0.14 7.20 -0.99
CA TYR A 120 1.06 7.73 0.01
C TYR A 120 1.14 6.74 1.17
N LEU A 121 2.31 6.15 1.38
CA LEU A 121 2.55 5.21 2.47
C LEU A 121 2.97 5.98 3.72
N LEU A 122 2.26 5.81 4.83
CA LEU A 122 2.53 6.54 6.06
C LEU A 122 3.90 6.20 6.68
N GLY A 123 4.36 4.96 6.59
CA GLY A 123 5.66 4.51 7.08
C GLY A 123 5.90 4.65 8.60
N LYS A 124 4.86 4.99 9.37
CA LYS A 124 4.87 5.17 10.83
C LYS A 124 3.61 4.58 11.45
N ASP A 125 3.67 4.26 12.74
CA ASP A 125 2.49 3.83 13.46
C ASP A 125 1.39 4.90 13.45
N PRO A 126 0.15 4.56 13.09
CA PRO A 126 -0.94 5.51 12.88
C PRO A 126 -1.51 6.02 14.21
N SER A 127 -0.79 6.94 14.89
CA SER A 127 -1.38 7.68 16.00
C SER A 127 -2.29 8.81 15.49
N PRO A 128 -3.31 9.25 16.24
CA PRO A 128 -4.21 10.33 15.81
C PRO A 128 -3.46 11.60 15.39
N LYS A 129 -2.41 12.00 16.12
CA LYS A 129 -1.59 13.17 15.80
C LYS A 129 -0.83 13.00 14.46
N ILE A 130 -0.25 11.82 14.23
CA ILE A 130 0.48 11.53 12.99
C ILE A 130 -0.49 11.49 11.80
N LEU A 131 -1.66 10.87 11.98
CA LEU A 131 -2.66 10.80 10.91
C LEU A 131 -3.18 12.18 10.52
N LEU A 132 -3.47 13.08 11.47
CA LEU A 132 -3.89 14.44 11.15
C LEU A 132 -2.86 15.17 10.31
N LYS A 133 -1.60 15.12 10.74
CA LYS A 133 -0.51 15.76 10.01
C LYS A 133 -0.42 15.19 8.58
N ALA A 134 -0.53 13.87 8.45
CA ALA A 134 -0.52 13.23 7.14
C ALA A 134 -1.74 13.62 6.29
N PHE A 135 -2.93 13.76 6.88
CA PHE A 135 -4.12 14.24 6.16
C PHE A 135 -3.97 15.69 5.68
N GLU A 136 -3.37 16.56 6.49
CA GLU A 136 -3.09 17.95 6.11
C GLU A 136 -2.08 18.04 4.96
N GLU A 137 -1.04 17.21 4.98
CA GLU A 137 0.02 17.20 3.98
C GLU A 137 -0.44 16.55 2.67
N VAL A 138 -1.08 15.37 2.74
CA VAL A 138 -1.47 14.57 1.57
C VAL A 138 -2.78 15.06 0.97
N LYS A 139 -3.73 15.50 1.81
CA LYS A 139 -5.11 15.85 1.43
C LYS A 139 -5.75 14.72 0.59
N PRO A 140 -5.88 13.52 1.15
CA PRO A 140 -6.37 12.36 0.40
C PRO A 140 -7.82 12.55 -0.06
N ASN A 141 -8.12 12.04 -1.24
CA ASN A 141 -9.48 12.01 -1.78
C ASN A 141 -10.28 10.83 -1.19
N LEU A 142 -9.58 9.73 -0.90
CA LEU A 142 -10.14 8.54 -0.27
C LEU A 142 -9.31 8.15 0.96
N ILE A 143 -10.00 7.75 2.01
CA ILE A 143 -9.40 7.19 3.24
C ILE A 143 -10.09 5.87 3.54
N LEU A 144 -9.34 4.79 3.45
CA LEU A 144 -9.78 3.47 3.89
C LEU A 144 -9.22 3.19 5.27
N THR A 145 -10.10 2.83 6.20
CA THR A 145 -9.73 2.62 7.59
C THR A 145 -10.56 1.51 8.24
N VAL A 146 -10.20 1.16 9.46
CA VAL A 146 -10.96 0.23 10.30
C VAL A 146 -11.70 1.01 11.39
N PRO A 147 -12.85 0.51 11.87
CA PRO A 147 -13.69 1.21 12.85
C PRO A 147 -12.94 1.68 14.09
N LEU A 148 -12.02 0.86 14.59
CA LEU A 148 -11.22 1.18 15.77
C LEU A 148 -10.38 2.47 15.62
N ILE A 149 -9.80 2.71 14.44
CA ILE A 149 -9.01 3.92 14.18
C ILE A 149 -9.93 5.12 14.05
N LEU A 150 -11.04 4.97 13.33
CA LEU A 150 -12.05 6.03 13.18
C LEU A 150 -12.61 6.46 14.55
N GLU A 151 -12.93 5.51 15.40
CA GLU A 151 -13.41 5.76 16.77
C GLU A 151 -12.36 6.51 17.61
N LYS A 152 -11.07 6.13 17.51
CA LYS A 152 -9.99 6.83 18.20
C LYS A 152 -9.84 8.30 17.74
N ILE A 153 -9.94 8.53 16.43
CA ILE A 153 -9.90 9.89 15.86
C ILE A 153 -11.11 10.69 16.37
N TYR A 154 -12.31 10.14 16.28
CA TYR A 154 -13.53 10.78 16.73
C TYR A 154 -13.45 11.17 18.21
N LYS A 155 -13.19 10.20 19.11
CA LYS A 155 -13.15 10.42 20.56
C LYS A 155 -12.05 11.39 21.00
N LYS A 156 -10.85 11.30 20.40
CA LYS A 156 -9.70 12.10 20.85
C LYS A 156 -9.61 13.47 20.20
N MET A 157 -10.23 13.70 19.07
CA MET A 157 -9.98 14.88 18.27
C MET A 157 -11.26 15.65 17.89
N ILE A 158 -12.30 14.95 17.46
CA ILE A 158 -13.52 15.62 17.00
C ILE A 158 -14.41 15.98 18.20
N LEU A 159 -14.68 15.02 19.07
CA LEU A 159 -15.58 15.21 20.21
C LEU A 159 -15.15 16.34 21.16
N PRO A 160 -13.85 16.50 21.53
CA PRO A 160 -13.41 17.63 22.38
C PRO A 160 -13.56 18.99 21.71
N GLN A 161 -13.52 19.07 20.38
CA GLN A 161 -13.74 20.33 19.65
C GLN A 161 -15.22 20.69 19.60
N LEU A 162 -16.08 19.72 19.32
CA LEU A 162 -17.52 19.92 19.32
C LEU A 162 -18.05 20.35 20.70
N SER A 163 -17.54 19.75 21.77
CA SER A 163 -17.95 20.11 23.14
C SER A 163 -17.50 21.51 23.57
N LYS A 164 -16.47 22.10 22.94
CA LYS A 164 -16.04 23.48 23.19
C LYS A 164 -16.87 24.52 22.44
N THR A 165 -17.50 24.14 21.36
CA THR A 165 -18.29 25.05 20.50
C THR A 165 -19.73 25.18 20.98
N THR A 166 -20.16 24.35 21.92
CA THR A 166 -21.54 24.33 22.46
C THR A 166 -21.68 25.14 23.76
N MET A 167 -20.67 25.89 24.18
CA MET A 167 -20.72 26.94 25.22
C MET A 167 -20.60 28.28 24.53
#